data_baac4b10319e6b241bc437423ee7bb63
#
_entry.id   baac4b10319e6b241bc437423ee7bb63
#
_cell.length_a   1.000
_cell.length_b   1.000
_cell.length_c   1.000
_cell.angle_alpha   90.00
_cell.angle_beta   90.00
_cell.angle_gamma   90.00
#
_symmetry.space_group_name_H-M   'P 1'
#
loop_
_entity.id
_entity.type
_entity.pdbx_description
1 polymer ?
#
loop_
_entity_poly.entity_id
_entity_poly.type
_entity_poly.pdbx_seq_one_letter_code
_entity_poly.pdbx_strand_id
1 'polypeptide(L)'
;MDDFQFECRFYDDDATSLECCKKVTCGFIRHNAIYACPTYAVCALILWRFGFPILAKLIAALVALILLVAFGFPYINMRQMKKLTLRQNNGVVPECVVQFGEQIVLTEGAVRITTEYEQVTEIRRLEHSCVLMTGRDSGIVFKPDSFTVGTYEDCLAFLKEKCTHLGEAAVYAKKRRRIRNIGGVMLGVLIGLFLGLSKAGVIVSLSLLPLWVWILAVLWLAASVFLLAAPKSVFK
;
A
#
# COMPACT_ATOMS: atom_id res chain seq x y z
N MET A 1 38.22 1.44 5.90
CA MET A 1 37.51 0.13 5.84
C MET A 1 36.23 0.38 6.56
N ASP A 2 35.10 0.35 5.82
CA ASP A 2 33.79 0.54 6.46
C ASP A 2 33.57 -0.69 7.34
N ASP A 3 33.44 -0.47 8.65
CA ASP A 3 33.31 -1.53 9.67
C ASP A 3 31.83 -1.95 9.66
N PHE A 4 31.48 -2.95 8.81
CA PHE A 4 30.13 -3.51 8.79
C PHE A 4 30.06 -4.76 9.68
N GLN A 5 28.95 -4.87 10.40
CA GLN A 5 28.68 -5.98 11.33
C GLN A 5 27.97 -7.15 10.64
N PHE A 6 27.16 -6.84 9.63
CA PHE A 6 26.41 -7.84 8.86
C PHE A 6 26.53 -7.56 7.38
N GLU A 7 26.62 -8.63 6.58
CA GLU A 7 26.62 -8.55 5.14
C GLU A 7 25.74 -9.65 4.55
N CYS A 8 24.92 -9.27 3.60
CA CYS A 8 24.05 -10.16 2.84
C CYS A 8 24.34 -10.00 1.34
N ARG A 9 24.63 -11.12 0.63
CA ARG A 9 24.89 -11.15 -0.81
C ARG A 9 23.93 -12.08 -1.50
N PHE A 10 23.27 -11.60 -2.53
CA PHE A 10 22.34 -12.41 -3.30
C PHE A 10 22.14 -11.90 -4.73
N TYR A 11 21.65 -12.77 -5.57
CA TYR A 11 21.10 -12.39 -6.87
C TYR A 11 19.58 -12.27 -6.77
N ASP A 12 19.03 -11.24 -7.41
CA ASP A 12 17.57 -11.08 -7.44
C ASP A 12 16.94 -12.17 -8.30
N ASP A 13 15.92 -12.83 -7.78
CA ASP A 13 15.14 -13.86 -8.46
C ASP A 13 13.71 -13.39 -8.71
N ASP A 14 13.04 -14.08 -9.64
CA ASP A 14 11.67 -13.72 -10.04
C ASP A 14 10.65 -13.84 -8.89
N ALA A 15 10.87 -14.76 -7.94
CA ALA A 15 9.97 -14.96 -6.81
C ALA A 15 10.07 -13.78 -5.84
N THR A 16 11.28 -13.40 -5.45
CA THR A 16 11.57 -12.26 -4.56
C THR A 16 11.11 -10.95 -5.20
N SER A 17 11.48 -10.70 -6.47
CA SER A 17 11.06 -9.49 -7.21
C SER A 17 9.55 -9.38 -7.31
N LEU A 18 8.83 -10.47 -7.61
CA LEU A 18 7.38 -10.49 -7.70
C LEU A 18 6.72 -10.27 -6.35
N GLU A 19 7.26 -10.88 -5.29
CA GLU A 19 6.77 -10.68 -3.93
C GLU A 19 6.92 -9.21 -3.49
N CYS A 20 8.08 -8.60 -3.74
CA CYS A 20 8.33 -7.19 -3.47
C CYS A 20 7.38 -6.30 -4.27
N CYS A 21 7.19 -6.54 -5.56
CA CYS A 21 6.22 -5.81 -6.37
C CYS A 21 4.79 -5.94 -5.83
N LYS A 22 4.36 -7.13 -5.40
CA LYS A 22 3.02 -7.37 -4.86
C LYS A 22 2.80 -6.74 -3.49
N LYS A 23 3.75 -6.86 -2.57
CA LYS A 23 3.57 -6.52 -1.14
C LYS A 23 4.12 -5.12 -0.79
N VAL A 24 5.13 -4.64 -1.53
CA VAL A 24 5.76 -3.33 -1.30
C VAL A 24 5.22 -2.31 -2.29
N THR A 25 5.64 -2.37 -3.54
CA THR A 25 5.33 -1.35 -4.56
C THR A 25 3.83 -1.24 -4.86
N CYS A 26 3.15 -2.37 -5.07
CA CYS A 26 1.73 -2.42 -5.39
C CYS A 26 0.83 -2.73 -4.18
N GLY A 27 1.41 -2.85 -2.99
CA GLY A 27 0.69 -3.23 -1.78
C GLY A 27 -0.45 -2.28 -1.44
N PHE A 28 -0.28 -0.99 -1.70
CA PHE A 28 -1.31 0.02 -1.50
C PHE A 28 -2.50 -0.17 -2.46
N ILE A 29 -2.23 -0.39 -3.75
CA ILE A 29 -3.27 -0.58 -4.78
C ILE A 29 -4.08 -1.85 -4.47
N ARG A 30 -3.40 -2.96 -4.19
CA ARG A 30 -4.04 -4.24 -3.85
C ARG A 30 -4.87 -4.16 -2.58
N HIS A 31 -4.34 -3.53 -1.55
CA HIS A 31 -5.06 -3.34 -0.29
C HIS A 31 -6.32 -2.50 -0.48
N ASN A 32 -6.24 -1.40 -1.22
CA ASN A 32 -7.41 -0.57 -1.50
C ASN A 32 -8.42 -1.29 -2.39
N ALA A 33 -8.00 -2.07 -3.38
CA ALA A 33 -8.87 -2.86 -4.23
C ALA A 33 -9.71 -3.88 -3.43
N ILE A 34 -9.12 -4.55 -2.43
CA ILE A 34 -9.83 -5.52 -1.57
C ILE A 34 -11.02 -4.87 -0.84
N TYR A 35 -10.91 -3.60 -0.44
CA TYR A 35 -12.00 -2.90 0.25
C TYR A 35 -12.92 -2.15 -0.69
N ALA A 36 -12.38 -1.53 -1.73
CA ALA A 36 -13.16 -0.73 -2.67
C ALA A 36 -14.01 -1.58 -3.62
N CYS A 37 -13.48 -2.69 -4.13
CA CYS A 37 -14.20 -3.50 -5.10
C CYS A 37 -15.51 -4.10 -4.57
N PRO A 38 -15.57 -4.70 -3.36
CA PRO A 38 -16.85 -5.14 -2.79
C PRO A 38 -17.86 -4.00 -2.62
N THR A 39 -17.39 -2.83 -2.16
CA THR A 39 -18.25 -1.65 -1.96
C THR A 39 -18.86 -1.20 -3.29
N TYR A 40 -18.03 -1.06 -4.33
CA TYR A 40 -18.51 -0.68 -5.66
C TYR A 40 -19.39 -1.77 -6.31
N ALA A 41 -19.09 -3.05 -6.07
CA ALA A 41 -19.94 -4.15 -6.55
C ALA A 41 -21.35 -4.09 -5.94
N VAL A 42 -21.44 -3.84 -4.63
CA VAL A 42 -22.75 -3.64 -3.95
C VAL A 42 -23.45 -2.40 -4.52
N CYS A 43 -22.74 -1.28 -4.72
CA CYS A 43 -23.32 -0.10 -5.36
C CYS A 43 -23.86 -0.40 -6.76
N ALA A 44 -23.13 -1.17 -7.57
CA ALA A 44 -23.58 -1.57 -8.91
C ALA A 44 -24.85 -2.43 -8.85
N LEU A 45 -24.96 -3.38 -7.92
CA LEU A 45 -26.16 -4.21 -7.72
C LEU A 45 -27.36 -3.36 -7.30
N ILE A 46 -27.19 -2.41 -6.39
CA ILE A 46 -28.22 -1.48 -5.95
C ILE A 46 -28.71 -0.66 -7.16
N LEU A 47 -27.80 -0.06 -7.92
CA LEU A 47 -28.15 0.73 -9.10
C LEU A 47 -28.88 -0.11 -10.17
N TRP A 48 -28.46 -1.35 -10.37
CA TRP A 48 -29.14 -2.29 -11.26
C TRP A 48 -30.59 -2.53 -10.81
N ARG A 49 -30.78 -2.79 -9.51
CA ARG A 49 -32.10 -3.06 -8.91
C ARG A 49 -33.04 -1.85 -9.02
N PHE A 50 -32.49 -0.65 -8.91
CA PHE A 50 -33.24 0.61 -9.05
C PHE A 50 -33.41 1.06 -10.50
N GLY A 51 -33.00 0.24 -11.50
CA GLY A 51 -33.22 0.45 -12.93
C GLY A 51 -32.29 1.49 -13.56
N PHE A 52 -31.00 1.60 -13.05
CA PHE A 52 -29.92 2.31 -13.71
C PHE A 52 -28.91 1.32 -14.34
N PRO A 53 -29.31 0.52 -15.34
CA PRO A 53 -28.47 -0.57 -15.85
C PRO A 53 -27.18 -0.06 -16.51
N ILE A 54 -27.22 1.11 -17.15
CA ILE A 54 -26.04 1.70 -17.81
C ILE A 54 -24.99 2.07 -16.74
N LEU A 55 -25.41 2.78 -15.68
CA LEU A 55 -24.50 3.19 -14.60
C LEU A 55 -23.97 1.99 -13.83
N ALA A 56 -24.79 0.98 -13.58
CA ALA A 56 -24.38 -0.27 -12.97
C ALA A 56 -23.30 -1.00 -13.79
N LYS A 57 -23.48 -1.07 -15.13
CA LYS A 57 -22.48 -1.65 -16.04
C LYS A 57 -21.16 -0.86 -16.03
N LEU A 58 -21.22 0.47 -16.00
CA LEU A 58 -20.02 1.31 -15.92
C LEU A 58 -19.24 1.07 -14.60
N ILE A 59 -19.94 0.98 -13.47
CA ILE A 59 -19.31 0.68 -12.18
C ILE A 59 -18.72 -0.74 -12.18
N ALA A 60 -19.44 -1.73 -12.73
CA ALA A 60 -18.93 -3.08 -12.85
C ALA A 60 -17.67 -3.16 -13.73
N ALA A 61 -17.63 -2.43 -14.85
CA ALA A 61 -16.46 -2.33 -15.70
C ALA A 61 -15.29 -1.65 -14.97
N LEU A 62 -15.55 -0.60 -14.17
CA LEU A 62 -14.55 0.05 -13.33
C LEU A 62 -13.99 -0.92 -12.28
N VAL A 63 -14.83 -1.71 -11.62
CA VAL A 63 -14.39 -2.75 -10.67
C VAL A 63 -13.48 -3.76 -11.37
N ALA A 64 -13.88 -4.25 -12.53
CA ALA A 64 -13.07 -5.19 -13.32
C ALA A 64 -11.70 -4.58 -13.69
N LEU A 65 -11.66 -3.30 -14.09
CA LEU A 65 -10.43 -2.59 -14.40
C LEU A 65 -9.54 -2.43 -13.16
N ILE A 66 -10.12 -2.05 -12.01
CA ILE A 66 -9.38 -1.94 -10.74
C ILE A 66 -8.76 -3.29 -10.36
N LEU A 67 -9.51 -4.39 -10.48
CA LEU A 67 -9.00 -5.74 -10.21
C LEU A 67 -7.87 -6.11 -11.16
N LEU A 68 -8.04 -5.86 -12.46
CA LEU A 68 -7.02 -6.13 -13.47
C LEU A 68 -5.72 -5.35 -13.18
N VAL A 69 -5.83 -4.07 -12.83
CA VAL A 69 -4.68 -3.25 -12.43
C VAL A 69 -4.08 -3.78 -11.13
N ALA A 70 -4.88 -4.02 -10.09
CA ALA A 70 -4.38 -4.46 -8.79
C ALA A 70 -3.63 -5.80 -8.81
N PHE A 71 -4.06 -6.72 -9.68
CA PHE A 71 -3.46 -8.06 -9.79
C PHE A 71 -2.52 -8.21 -10.98
N GLY A 72 -2.72 -7.48 -12.08
CA GLY A 72 -1.89 -7.54 -13.28
C GLY A 72 -0.65 -6.64 -13.20
N PHE A 73 -0.79 -5.43 -12.64
CA PHE A 73 0.28 -4.43 -12.59
C PHE A 73 1.57 -4.91 -11.91
N PRO A 74 1.55 -5.71 -10.80
CA PRO A 74 2.77 -6.24 -10.20
C PRO A 74 3.65 -7.04 -11.18
N TYR A 75 3.03 -7.83 -12.06
CA TYR A 75 3.76 -8.62 -13.05
C TYR A 75 4.40 -7.74 -14.13
N ILE A 76 3.66 -6.71 -14.57
CA ILE A 76 4.19 -5.76 -15.57
C ILE A 76 5.34 -4.96 -14.95
N ASN A 77 5.18 -4.48 -13.71
CA ASN A 77 6.18 -3.71 -13.01
C ASN A 77 7.46 -4.54 -12.77
N MET A 78 7.33 -5.78 -12.29
CA MET A 78 8.46 -6.70 -12.14
C MET A 78 9.23 -6.86 -13.45
N ARG A 79 8.53 -7.12 -14.58
CA ARG A 79 9.18 -7.26 -15.89
C ARG A 79 9.89 -5.98 -16.34
N GLN A 80 9.29 -4.82 -16.08
CA GLN A 80 9.91 -3.54 -16.41
C GLN A 80 11.15 -3.27 -15.57
N MET A 81 11.08 -3.50 -14.25
CA MET A 81 12.23 -3.36 -13.35
C MET A 81 13.38 -4.28 -13.78
N LYS A 82 13.11 -5.58 -13.98
CA LYS A 82 14.11 -6.53 -14.45
C LYS A 82 14.76 -6.10 -15.78
N LYS A 83 13.96 -5.59 -16.73
CA LYS A 83 14.46 -5.07 -17.99
C LYS A 83 15.36 -3.85 -17.83
N LEU A 84 15.03 -2.96 -16.88
CA LEU A 84 15.83 -1.79 -16.55
C LEU A 84 17.16 -2.21 -15.90
N THR A 85 17.12 -3.07 -14.89
CA THR A 85 18.32 -3.61 -14.23
C THR A 85 19.27 -4.28 -15.22
N LEU A 86 18.75 -5.14 -16.11
CA LEU A 86 19.56 -5.77 -17.15
C LEU A 86 20.18 -4.76 -18.13
N ARG A 87 19.44 -3.72 -18.51
CA ARG A 87 19.97 -2.67 -19.40
C ARG A 87 21.08 -1.86 -18.72
N GLN A 88 20.93 -1.53 -17.44
CA GLN A 88 21.93 -0.79 -16.68
C GLN A 88 23.22 -1.60 -16.42
N ASN A 89 23.10 -2.93 -16.39
CA ASN A 89 24.19 -3.85 -16.09
C ASN A 89 24.63 -4.69 -17.31
N ASN A 90 24.55 -4.14 -18.54
CA ASN A 90 25.01 -4.77 -19.77
C ASN A 90 24.44 -6.18 -20.01
N GLY A 91 23.19 -6.42 -19.62
CA GLY A 91 22.51 -7.70 -19.80
C GLY A 91 22.80 -8.76 -18.72
N VAL A 92 23.58 -8.43 -17.71
CA VAL A 92 23.90 -9.33 -16.60
C VAL A 92 23.04 -8.97 -15.39
N VAL A 93 22.57 -9.98 -14.66
CA VAL A 93 21.90 -9.76 -13.36
C VAL A 93 22.98 -9.39 -12.34
N PRO A 94 22.96 -8.19 -11.74
CA PRO A 94 23.98 -7.79 -10.78
C PRO A 94 23.81 -8.55 -9.47
N GLU A 95 24.93 -8.74 -8.76
CA GLU A 95 24.91 -9.14 -7.37
C GLU A 95 24.43 -7.97 -6.52
N CYS A 96 23.48 -8.23 -5.63
CA CYS A 96 23.02 -7.29 -4.62
C CYS A 96 23.79 -7.57 -3.32
N VAL A 97 24.49 -6.56 -2.82
CA VAL A 97 25.21 -6.62 -1.55
C VAL A 97 24.62 -5.60 -0.60
N VAL A 98 24.10 -6.07 0.54
CA VAL A 98 23.57 -5.22 1.60
C VAL A 98 24.46 -5.34 2.82
N GLN A 99 25.00 -4.22 3.26
CA GLN A 99 25.91 -4.12 4.41
C GLN A 99 25.28 -3.27 5.50
N PHE A 100 25.36 -3.75 6.75
CA PHE A 100 24.85 -3.09 7.93
C PHE A 100 26.01 -2.78 8.89
N GLY A 101 26.26 -1.50 9.11
CA GLY A 101 27.30 -0.97 9.99
C GLY A 101 26.83 0.30 10.69
N GLU A 102 27.55 1.40 10.56
CA GLU A 102 27.07 2.71 11.00
C GLU A 102 25.88 3.18 10.17
N GLN A 103 25.86 2.84 8.89
CA GLN A 103 24.79 3.10 7.92
C GLN A 103 24.44 1.81 7.20
N ILE A 104 23.29 1.81 6.52
CA ILE A 104 22.88 0.73 5.64
C ILE A 104 23.35 1.05 4.24
N VAL A 105 24.18 0.18 3.66
CA VAL A 105 24.71 0.35 2.30
C VAL A 105 24.18 -0.76 1.42
N LEU A 106 23.49 -0.40 0.36
CA LEU A 106 23.07 -1.30 -0.73
C LEU A 106 23.97 -1.04 -1.93
N THR A 107 24.59 -2.08 -2.44
CA THR A 107 25.33 -2.05 -3.71
C THR A 107 24.67 -3.03 -4.68
N GLU A 108 24.27 -2.55 -5.85
CA GLU A 108 23.70 -3.33 -6.94
C GLU A 108 24.42 -2.96 -8.24
N GLY A 109 25.34 -3.80 -8.68
CA GLY A 109 26.20 -3.49 -9.81
C GLY A 109 26.99 -2.18 -9.62
N ALA A 110 26.72 -1.18 -10.46
CA ALA A 110 27.35 0.15 -10.36
C ALA A 110 26.61 1.11 -9.42
N VAL A 111 25.45 0.74 -8.91
CA VAL A 111 24.62 1.61 -8.04
C VAL A 111 24.97 1.33 -6.60
N ARG A 112 25.32 2.40 -5.85
CA ARG A 112 25.50 2.34 -4.39
C ARG A 112 24.55 3.33 -3.72
N ILE A 113 23.74 2.83 -2.80
CA ILE A 113 22.76 3.61 -2.03
C ILE A 113 23.12 3.49 -0.56
N THR A 114 23.28 4.62 0.10
CA THR A 114 23.51 4.69 1.55
C THR A 114 22.26 5.24 2.23
N THR A 115 21.84 4.62 3.32
CA THR A 115 20.60 4.95 4.03
C THR A 115 20.87 4.97 5.54
N GLU A 116 20.41 6.01 6.21
CA GLU A 116 20.45 6.11 7.67
C GLU A 116 19.34 5.28 8.31
N TYR A 117 19.57 4.75 9.52
CA TYR A 117 18.55 3.96 10.24
C TYR A 117 17.30 4.77 10.57
N GLU A 118 17.39 6.07 10.77
CA GLU A 118 16.29 7.00 11.00
C GLU A 118 15.34 7.11 9.78
N GLN A 119 15.84 6.84 8.59
CA GLN A 119 15.06 6.86 7.35
C GLN A 119 14.22 5.59 7.18
N VAL A 120 14.53 4.52 7.93
CA VAL A 120 13.75 3.29 7.90
C VAL A 120 12.40 3.54 8.57
N THR A 121 11.32 3.34 7.85
CA THR A 121 9.95 3.57 8.33
C THR A 121 9.24 2.31 8.79
N GLU A 122 9.66 1.14 8.30
CA GLU A 122 9.05 -0.16 8.62
C GLU A 122 10.02 -1.29 8.25
N ILE A 123 10.05 -2.35 9.03
CA ILE A 123 10.71 -3.62 8.70
C ILE A 123 9.62 -4.62 8.34
N ARG A 124 9.58 -5.07 7.07
CA ARG A 124 8.63 -6.06 6.57
C ARG A 124 9.29 -7.38 6.33
N ARG A 125 8.89 -8.38 7.09
CA ARG A 125 9.23 -9.77 6.78
C ARG A 125 8.26 -10.29 5.71
N LEU A 126 8.81 -10.74 4.60
CA LEU A 126 8.11 -11.39 3.52
C LEU A 126 8.38 -12.89 3.57
N GLU A 127 7.91 -13.64 2.60
CA GLU A 127 8.07 -15.10 2.56
C GLU A 127 9.50 -15.50 2.14
N HIS A 128 10.05 -14.80 1.16
CA HIS A 128 11.38 -15.07 0.59
C HIS A 128 12.40 -14.00 0.91
N SER A 129 12.01 -12.90 1.57
CA SER A 129 12.90 -11.75 1.81
C SER A 129 12.45 -10.93 3.01
N CYS A 130 13.32 -10.02 3.41
CA CYS A 130 13.00 -8.96 4.36
C CYS A 130 13.22 -7.61 3.67
N VAL A 131 12.36 -6.63 3.93
CA VAL A 131 12.43 -5.31 3.30
C VAL A 131 12.47 -4.23 4.38
N LEU A 132 13.50 -3.40 4.33
CA LEU A 132 13.57 -2.17 5.10
C LEU A 132 12.93 -1.06 4.28
N MET A 133 11.74 -0.64 4.67
CA MET A 133 11.03 0.43 3.99
C MET A 133 11.68 1.76 4.33
N THR A 134 12.15 2.50 3.33
CA THR A 134 12.70 3.86 3.46
C THR A 134 11.71 4.92 2.99
N GLY A 135 10.58 4.50 2.48
CA GLY A 135 9.51 5.36 2.00
C GLY A 135 8.20 4.59 1.88
N ARG A 136 7.27 5.13 1.10
CA ARG A 136 5.96 4.50 0.90
C ARG A 136 6.06 3.26 0.02
N ASP A 137 6.83 3.35 -1.06
CA ASP A 137 6.90 2.36 -2.13
C ASP A 137 8.36 2.00 -2.47
N SER A 138 9.30 2.37 -1.59
CA SER A 138 10.73 2.12 -1.71
C SER A 138 11.29 1.45 -0.47
N GLY A 139 12.30 0.62 -0.64
CA GLY A 139 12.97 -0.06 0.47
C GLY A 139 14.16 -0.89 0.01
N ILE A 140 14.98 -1.29 0.95
CA ILE A 140 16.14 -2.14 0.76
C ILE A 140 15.71 -3.57 1.06
N VAL A 141 15.92 -4.46 0.08
CA VAL A 141 15.58 -5.89 0.16
C VAL A 141 16.82 -6.66 0.58
N PHE A 142 16.68 -7.64 1.45
CA PHE A 142 17.71 -8.62 1.78
C PHE A 142 17.09 -9.99 2.07
N LYS A 143 17.86 -11.05 1.89
CA LYS A 143 17.37 -12.43 2.00
C LYS A 143 17.90 -13.11 3.28
N PRO A 144 17.04 -13.85 4.01
CA PRO A 144 17.44 -14.56 5.22
C PRO A 144 18.61 -15.54 4.99
N ASP A 145 18.60 -16.25 3.88
CA ASP A 145 19.55 -17.35 3.60
C ASP A 145 20.84 -16.89 2.89
N SER A 146 21.08 -15.58 2.78
CA SER A 146 22.15 -15.00 1.96
C SER A 146 23.16 -14.20 2.77
N PHE A 147 23.24 -14.42 4.06
CA PHE A 147 24.20 -13.72 4.94
C PHE A 147 25.59 -14.33 4.79
N THR A 148 26.58 -13.49 4.48
CA THR A 148 28.00 -13.85 4.40
C THR A 148 28.75 -13.46 5.67
N VAL A 149 28.25 -12.44 6.39
CA VAL A 149 28.77 -12.01 7.69
C VAL A 149 27.61 -11.88 8.67
N GLY A 150 27.71 -12.54 9.82
CA GLY A 150 26.64 -12.59 10.82
C GLY A 150 25.50 -13.52 10.44
N THR A 151 24.40 -13.47 11.21
CA THR A 151 23.20 -14.26 10.97
C THR A 151 21.99 -13.34 10.73
N TYR A 152 20.97 -13.85 10.06
CA TYR A 152 19.73 -13.11 9.82
C TYR A 152 19.04 -12.68 11.12
N GLU A 153 18.98 -13.56 12.11
CA GLU A 153 18.31 -13.27 13.38
C GLU A 153 19.06 -12.20 14.20
N ASP A 154 20.42 -12.27 14.23
CA ASP A 154 21.25 -11.27 14.89
C ASP A 154 21.14 -9.91 14.20
N CYS A 155 21.13 -9.90 12.85
CA CYS A 155 20.88 -8.69 12.07
C CYS A 155 19.51 -8.08 12.38
N LEU A 156 18.45 -8.89 12.51
CA LEU A 156 17.14 -8.39 12.89
C LEU A 156 17.08 -7.84 14.31
N ALA A 157 17.82 -8.44 15.25
CA ALA A 157 17.95 -7.91 16.61
C ALA A 157 18.66 -6.56 16.60
N PHE A 158 19.77 -6.46 15.87
CA PHE A 158 20.51 -5.23 15.66
C PHE A 158 19.66 -4.13 15.01
N LEU A 159 18.90 -4.46 13.96
CA LEU A 159 17.99 -3.52 13.29
C LEU A 159 16.89 -3.00 14.23
N LYS A 160 16.35 -3.84 15.12
CA LYS A 160 15.36 -3.41 16.11
C LYS A 160 15.97 -2.47 17.15
N GLU A 161 17.22 -2.67 17.52
CA GLU A 161 17.96 -1.80 18.44
C GLU A 161 18.25 -0.44 17.78
N LYS A 162 18.76 -0.44 16.54
CA LYS A 162 19.07 0.79 15.80
C LYS A 162 17.83 1.59 15.40
N CYS A 163 16.73 0.91 15.06
CA CYS A 163 15.49 1.52 14.59
C CYS A 163 14.45 1.62 15.74
N THR A 164 14.80 2.15 16.90
CA THR A 164 13.91 2.27 18.08
C THR A 164 12.64 3.06 17.81
N HIS A 165 12.67 4.00 16.86
CA HIS A 165 11.53 4.81 16.43
C HIS A 165 10.42 4.02 15.71
N LEU A 166 10.67 2.77 15.26
CA LEU A 166 9.71 1.98 14.48
C LEU A 166 8.51 1.50 15.31
N GLY A 167 8.70 1.26 16.61
CA GLY A 167 7.65 0.74 17.47
C GLY A 167 6.41 1.64 17.53
N GLU A 168 6.62 2.95 17.66
CA GLU A 168 5.53 3.94 17.73
C GLU A 168 4.94 4.26 16.35
N ALA A 169 5.79 4.50 15.34
CA ALA A 169 5.35 4.87 14.00
C ALA A 169 4.46 3.80 13.34
N ALA A 170 4.77 2.52 13.53
CA ALA A 170 4.01 1.41 12.95
C ALA A 170 2.59 1.32 13.53
N VAL A 171 2.41 1.55 14.85
CA VAL A 171 1.10 1.55 15.51
C VAL A 171 0.23 2.68 14.98
N TYR A 172 0.76 3.89 14.86
CA TYR A 172 0.03 5.05 14.34
C TYR A 172 -0.33 4.90 12.86
N ALA A 173 0.57 4.37 12.03
CA ALA A 173 0.31 4.13 10.62
C ALA A 173 -0.84 3.13 10.40
N LYS A 174 -0.89 2.05 11.18
CA LYS A 174 -1.95 1.04 11.13
C LYS A 174 -3.30 1.59 11.56
N LYS A 175 -3.34 2.36 12.67
CA LYS A 175 -4.54 3.01 13.19
C LYS A 175 -5.11 4.01 12.18
N ARG A 176 -4.27 4.90 11.64
CA ARG A 176 -4.64 5.89 10.61
C ARG A 176 -5.21 5.25 9.34
N ARG A 177 -4.59 4.16 8.88
CA ARG A 177 -5.05 3.42 7.70
C ARG A 177 -6.44 2.83 7.89
N ARG A 178 -6.70 2.23 9.07
CA ARG A 178 -8.02 1.68 9.43
C ARG A 178 -9.10 2.76 9.43
N ILE A 179 -8.83 3.89 10.05
CA ILE A 179 -9.79 5.01 10.15
C ILE A 179 -10.11 5.60 8.77
N ARG A 180 -9.09 5.78 7.90
CA ARG A 180 -9.30 6.26 6.54
C ARG A 180 -10.14 5.32 5.68
N ASN A 181 -9.99 4.00 5.85
CA ASN A 181 -10.81 3.02 5.15
C ASN A 181 -12.28 3.09 5.60
N ILE A 182 -12.54 3.28 6.90
CA ILE A 182 -13.89 3.50 7.43
C ILE A 182 -14.52 4.75 6.78
N GLY A 183 -13.78 5.86 6.71
CA GLY A 183 -14.26 7.09 6.05
C GLY A 183 -14.63 6.88 4.57
N GLY A 184 -13.84 6.10 3.83
CA GLY A 184 -14.14 5.76 2.44
C GLY A 184 -15.40 4.92 2.27
N VAL A 185 -15.60 3.92 3.13
CA VAL A 185 -16.83 3.11 3.14
C VAL A 185 -18.06 3.96 3.50
N MET A 186 -17.97 4.79 4.52
CA MET A 186 -19.04 5.70 4.93
C MET A 186 -19.47 6.63 3.78
N LEU A 187 -18.50 7.20 3.06
CA LEU A 187 -18.78 8.07 1.91
C LEU A 187 -19.45 7.30 0.76
N GLY A 188 -18.98 6.09 0.47
CA GLY A 188 -19.58 5.23 -0.55
C GLY A 188 -21.03 4.86 -0.25
N VAL A 189 -21.34 4.52 1.01
CA VAL A 189 -22.71 4.23 1.46
C VAL A 189 -23.62 5.46 1.31
N LEU A 190 -23.15 6.64 1.68
CA LEU A 190 -23.90 7.88 1.56
C LEU A 190 -24.26 8.18 0.09
N ILE A 191 -23.29 8.07 -0.81
CA ILE A 191 -23.51 8.29 -2.25
C ILE A 191 -24.50 7.26 -2.79
N GLY A 192 -24.37 5.98 -2.43
CA GLY A 192 -25.28 4.92 -2.86
C GLY A 192 -26.72 5.13 -2.38
N LEU A 193 -26.90 5.52 -1.12
CA LEU A 193 -28.21 5.87 -0.56
C LEU A 193 -28.82 7.08 -1.27
N PHE A 194 -28.03 8.15 -1.48
CA PHE A 194 -28.50 9.35 -2.15
C PHE A 194 -28.97 9.06 -3.57
N LEU A 195 -28.21 8.30 -4.36
CA LEU A 195 -28.57 7.91 -5.71
C LEU A 195 -29.80 6.98 -5.73
N GLY A 196 -29.90 6.05 -4.78
CA GLY A 196 -31.05 5.16 -4.64
C GLY A 196 -32.33 5.91 -4.32
N LEU A 197 -32.30 6.82 -3.35
CA LEU A 197 -33.45 7.65 -2.95
C LEU A 197 -33.87 8.63 -4.07
N SER A 198 -32.88 9.16 -4.82
CA SER A 198 -33.13 10.05 -5.95
C SER A 198 -34.07 9.41 -6.99
N LYS A 199 -33.84 8.14 -7.33
CA LYS A 199 -34.66 7.49 -8.34
C LYS A 199 -35.97 6.93 -7.81
N ALA A 200 -36.07 6.58 -6.54
CA ALA A 200 -37.32 6.14 -5.95
C ALA A 200 -38.40 7.24 -5.93
N GLY A 201 -38.11 8.42 -6.52
CA GLY A 201 -39.02 9.58 -6.50
C GLY A 201 -39.04 10.29 -5.14
N VAL A 202 -38.36 9.75 -4.16
CA VAL A 202 -38.31 10.35 -2.80
C VAL A 202 -37.55 11.68 -2.82
N ILE A 203 -36.65 11.86 -3.78
CA ILE A 203 -35.84 13.10 -3.89
C ILE A 203 -36.57 14.20 -4.69
N VAL A 204 -37.58 13.87 -5.47
CA VAL A 204 -38.44 14.92 -6.07
C VAL A 204 -39.18 15.72 -4.96
N SER A 205 -39.30 15.12 -3.79
CA SER A 205 -39.82 15.76 -2.57
C SER A 205 -38.71 16.16 -1.59
N LEU A 206 -37.48 16.42 -2.06
CA LEU A 206 -36.33 16.79 -1.21
C LEU A 206 -36.61 18.03 -0.34
N SER A 207 -37.41 18.95 -0.85
CA SER A 207 -37.94 20.10 -0.10
C SER A 207 -38.89 19.73 1.04
N LEU A 208 -39.42 18.50 1.04
CA LEU A 208 -40.33 17.98 2.07
C LEU A 208 -39.62 17.11 3.12
N LEU A 209 -38.30 16.80 2.93
CA LEU A 209 -37.56 16.08 3.93
C LEU A 209 -37.36 16.97 5.17
N PRO A 210 -37.60 16.43 6.38
CA PRO A 210 -37.42 17.19 7.61
C PRO A 210 -35.94 17.66 7.72
N LEU A 211 -35.76 18.86 8.23
CA LEU A 211 -34.46 19.52 8.36
C LEU A 211 -33.41 18.63 9.06
N TRP A 212 -33.84 17.79 10.00
CA TRP A 212 -32.94 16.89 10.72
C TRP A 212 -32.28 15.82 9.80
N VAL A 213 -32.95 15.40 8.73
CA VAL A 213 -32.38 14.45 7.74
C VAL A 213 -31.20 15.09 6.99
N TRP A 214 -31.35 16.36 6.62
CA TRP A 214 -30.27 17.14 6.00
C TRP A 214 -29.10 17.36 6.96
N ILE A 215 -29.40 17.68 8.21
CA ILE A 215 -28.36 17.82 9.25
C ILE A 215 -27.59 16.51 9.39
N LEU A 216 -28.27 15.37 9.47
CA LEU A 216 -27.62 14.06 9.56
C LEU A 216 -26.77 13.74 8.32
N ALA A 217 -27.25 14.03 7.12
CA ALA A 217 -26.51 13.82 5.90
C ALA A 217 -25.24 14.67 5.83
N VAL A 218 -25.33 15.94 6.23
CA VAL A 218 -24.18 16.86 6.30
C VAL A 218 -23.19 16.42 7.38
N LEU A 219 -23.65 16.02 8.56
CA LEU A 219 -22.78 15.50 9.63
C LEU A 219 -22.07 14.22 9.20
N TRP A 220 -22.76 13.30 8.51
CA TRP A 220 -22.18 12.09 7.98
C TRP A 220 -21.12 12.39 6.91
N LEU A 221 -21.42 13.31 6.01
CA LEU A 221 -20.47 13.74 4.98
C LEU A 221 -19.24 14.39 5.62
N ALA A 222 -19.44 15.29 6.57
CA ALA A 222 -18.35 15.95 7.29
C ALA A 222 -17.48 14.93 8.05
N ALA A 223 -18.09 13.97 8.75
CA ALA A 223 -17.39 12.90 9.44
C ALA A 223 -16.57 12.02 8.44
N SER A 224 -17.17 11.66 7.29
CA SER A 224 -16.49 10.87 6.26
C SER A 224 -15.28 11.59 5.69
N VAL A 225 -15.43 12.88 5.36
CA VAL A 225 -14.34 13.74 4.86
C VAL A 225 -13.27 13.93 5.94
N PHE A 226 -13.65 14.16 7.19
CA PHE A 226 -12.73 14.27 8.31
C PHE A 226 -11.89 13.00 8.48
N LEU A 227 -12.51 11.80 8.45
CA LEU A 227 -11.82 10.53 8.58
C LEU A 227 -10.87 10.26 7.39
N LEU A 228 -11.21 10.74 6.19
CA LEU A 228 -10.36 10.64 5.00
C LEU A 228 -9.16 11.60 5.06
N ALA A 229 -9.40 12.84 5.52
CA ALA A 229 -8.42 13.92 5.51
C ALA A 229 -7.64 14.06 6.81
N ALA A 230 -7.99 13.31 7.87
CA ALA A 230 -7.44 13.48 9.20
C ALA A 230 -5.91 13.57 9.22
N PRO A 231 -5.33 14.68 9.72
CA PRO A 231 -3.89 14.87 9.75
C PRO A 231 -3.20 13.94 10.75
N LYS A 232 -1.88 13.77 10.61
CA LYS A 232 -1.09 12.90 11.51
C LYS A 232 -1.23 13.29 12.99
N SER A 233 -1.44 14.57 13.26
CA SER A 233 -1.55 15.12 14.63
C SER A 233 -2.76 14.64 15.43
N VAL A 234 -3.83 14.22 14.76
CA VAL A 234 -5.05 13.71 15.42
C VAL A 234 -4.88 12.29 15.97
N PHE A 235 -3.80 11.60 15.61
CA PHE A 235 -3.55 10.19 15.96
C PHE A 235 -2.36 10.02 16.93
N LYS A 236 -1.76 11.13 17.37
CA LYS A 236 -0.72 11.12 18.41
C LYS A 236 -1.28 10.86 19.80
#